data_ded5785c03e7d8009297629fcfa66789
#
_entry.id   ded5785c03e7d8009297629fcfa66789
#
_cell.length_a   1.000
_cell.length_b   1.000
_cell.length_c   1.000
_cell.angle_alpha   90.00
_cell.angle_beta   90.00
_cell.angle_gamma   90.00
#
_symmetry.space_group_name_H-M   'P 1'
#
loop_
_entity.id
_entity.type
_entity.pdbx_description
1 polymer ?
#
loop_
_entity_poly.entity_id
_entity_poly.type
_entity_poly.pdbx_seq_one_letter_code
_entity_poly.pdbx_strand_id
1 'polypeptide(L)'
;MNSITQDMKFRQSLMNYAKKYGVSRASRKYNKSRSYIYFWLKRWDGSVESLAVKSRRPHHHPNEHTKEEIDLIKRYHKRNPTLELPELWHRLRKQGYTRCLESLYRVMKKLGMLPKKPKKATYKPKPYEQMTYPGERIQVDVKVVPRKCIADPEMKLYQYTAIDEYTRIRFLYGYEEQSTYSSADFVKRLVKWYKRRGITVKCIQTDNGFEFTNRFSPSKRDKKTLFENTLSQLGIEHKLIRPYTPRHNGKVERSHREDHNKFYSCHRFYSCDDLNVQLAARLSRTNNRPMRPLKWFSPIEFLNNSVQYLSLIHISEPTRP
;
A
#
# COMPACT_ATOMS: atom_id res chain seq x y z
N MET A 1 -33.61 -0.18 -23.16
CA MET A 1 -34.47 -1.09 -22.37
C MET A 1 -33.94 -1.14 -20.95
N ASN A 2 -34.76 -0.84 -19.95
CA ASN A 2 -34.37 -0.99 -18.57
C ASN A 2 -34.30 -2.48 -18.25
N SER A 3 -33.16 -2.98 -17.79
CA SER A 3 -33.02 -4.37 -17.36
C SER A 3 -33.98 -4.66 -16.21
N ILE A 4 -34.74 -5.76 -16.30
CA ILE A 4 -35.65 -6.19 -15.23
C ILE A 4 -34.79 -6.63 -14.04
N THR A 5 -34.84 -5.89 -12.95
CA THR A 5 -34.08 -6.18 -11.73
C THR A 5 -34.79 -7.21 -10.86
N GLN A 6 -34.05 -7.87 -9.97
CA GLN A 6 -34.59 -8.81 -8.99
C GLN A 6 -35.64 -8.15 -8.08
N ASP A 7 -35.46 -6.87 -7.75
CA ASP A 7 -36.40 -6.05 -6.98
C ASP A 7 -37.74 -5.85 -7.70
N MET A 8 -37.72 -5.67 -9.02
CA MET A 8 -38.93 -5.54 -9.81
C MET A 8 -39.73 -6.82 -9.83
N LYS A 9 -39.07 -7.98 -10.00
CA LYS A 9 -39.70 -9.29 -9.92
C LYS A 9 -40.28 -9.59 -8.52
N PHE A 10 -39.59 -9.20 -7.47
CA PHE A 10 -40.08 -9.30 -6.08
C PHE A 10 -41.37 -8.45 -5.90
N ARG A 11 -41.35 -7.20 -6.38
CA ARG A 11 -42.55 -6.34 -6.31
C ARG A 11 -43.70 -6.92 -7.12
N GLN A 12 -43.45 -7.46 -8.30
CA GLN A 12 -44.46 -8.13 -9.10
C GLN A 12 -45.12 -9.32 -8.34
N SER A 13 -44.31 -10.19 -7.73
CA SER A 13 -44.81 -11.28 -6.92
C SER A 13 -45.66 -10.78 -5.74
N LEU A 14 -45.19 -9.75 -5.06
CA LEU A 14 -45.95 -9.09 -3.98
C LEU A 14 -47.26 -8.51 -4.44
N MET A 15 -47.30 -7.81 -5.60
CA MET A 15 -48.52 -7.22 -6.15
C MET A 15 -49.54 -8.27 -6.59
N ASN A 16 -49.07 -9.32 -7.28
CA ASN A 16 -49.93 -10.43 -7.66
C ASN A 16 -50.53 -11.12 -6.43
N TYR A 17 -49.74 -11.33 -5.37
CA TYR A 17 -50.22 -11.91 -4.13
C TYR A 17 -51.23 -10.98 -3.42
N ALA A 18 -50.94 -9.68 -3.36
CA ALA A 18 -51.83 -8.69 -2.74
C ALA A 18 -53.17 -8.58 -3.46
N LYS A 19 -53.18 -8.66 -4.80
CA LYS A 19 -54.43 -8.67 -5.61
C LYS A 19 -55.27 -9.92 -5.35
N LYS A 20 -54.62 -11.08 -5.17
CA LYS A 20 -55.31 -12.37 -4.97
C LYS A 20 -55.82 -12.56 -3.54
N TYR A 21 -55.02 -12.19 -2.51
CA TYR A 21 -55.27 -12.54 -1.12
C TYR A 21 -55.45 -11.31 -0.18
N GLY A 22 -55.41 -10.13 -0.73
CA GLY A 22 -55.56 -8.89 0.02
C GLY A 22 -54.27 -8.35 0.64
N VAL A 23 -54.23 -7.05 0.84
CA VAL A 23 -53.05 -6.29 1.31
C VAL A 23 -52.58 -6.73 2.70
N SER A 24 -53.52 -7.03 3.61
CA SER A 24 -53.18 -7.45 4.98
C SER A 24 -52.43 -8.80 5.04
N ARG A 25 -52.83 -9.75 4.18
CA ARG A 25 -52.13 -11.05 4.08
C ARG A 25 -50.78 -10.89 3.37
N ALA A 26 -50.71 -10.04 2.32
CA ALA A 26 -49.46 -9.73 1.63
C ALA A 26 -48.44 -9.05 2.56
N SER A 27 -48.91 -8.10 3.39
CA SER A 27 -48.07 -7.42 4.38
C SER A 27 -47.36 -8.40 5.32
N ARG A 28 -48.11 -9.36 5.86
CA ARG A 28 -47.56 -10.41 6.76
C ARG A 28 -46.63 -11.36 6.03
N LYS A 29 -47.03 -11.86 4.86
CA LYS A 29 -46.20 -12.82 4.09
C LYS A 29 -44.87 -12.25 3.62
N TYR A 30 -44.85 -11.03 3.13
CA TYR A 30 -43.68 -10.40 2.53
C TYR A 30 -42.90 -9.47 3.51
N ASN A 31 -43.38 -9.37 4.74
CA ASN A 31 -42.84 -8.47 5.77
C ASN A 31 -42.63 -7.03 5.27
N LYS A 32 -43.72 -6.48 4.65
CA LYS A 32 -43.76 -5.10 4.13
C LYS A 32 -44.96 -4.37 4.71
N SER A 33 -44.80 -3.06 4.99
CA SER A 33 -45.90 -2.24 5.49
C SER A 33 -47.04 -2.18 4.47
N ARG A 34 -48.29 -2.04 4.96
CA ARG A 34 -49.46 -1.86 4.09
C ARG A 34 -49.31 -0.62 3.21
N SER A 35 -48.74 0.47 3.73
CA SER A 35 -48.45 1.69 2.99
C SER A 35 -47.53 1.45 1.79
N TYR A 36 -46.50 0.61 1.97
CA TYR A 36 -45.60 0.20 0.88
C TYR A 36 -46.33 -0.56 -0.22
N ILE A 37 -47.25 -1.45 0.14
CA ILE A 37 -48.03 -2.23 -0.82
C ILE A 37 -49.00 -1.34 -1.58
N TYR A 38 -49.74 -0.45 -0.89
CA TYR A 38 -50.63 0.52 -1.55
C TYR A 38 -49.89 1.48 -2.48
N PHE A 39 -48.69 1.93 -2.08
CA PHE A 39 -47.87 2.80 -2.90
C PHE A 39 -47.49 2.15 -4.25
N TRP A 40 -47.17 0.86 -4.24
CA TRP A 40 -46.86 0.13 -5.46
C TRP A 40 -48.09 -0.30 -6.23
N LEU A 41 -49.18 -0.69 -5.59
CA LEU A 41 -50.47 -0.99 -6.25
C LEU A 41 -50.98 0.19 -7.05
N LYS A 42 -50.89 1.41 -6.52
CA LYS A 42 -51.27 2.64 -7.22
C LYS A 42 -50.46 2.91 -8.50
N ARG A 43 -49.30 2.39 -8.58
CA ARG A 43 -48.35 2.59 -9.69
C ARG A 43 -48.31 1.42 -10.67
N TRP A 44 -48.85 0.30 -10.28
CA TRP A 44 -48.78 -0.93 -11.05
C TRP A 44 -49.90 -0.98 -12.10
N ASP A 45 -49.48 -1.06 -13.36
CA ASP A 45 -50.33 -1.20 -14.52
C ASP A 45 -50.46 -2.67 -15.02
N GLY A 46 -49.86 -3.62 -14.30
CA GLY A 46 -49.77 -5.04 -14.69
C GLY A 46 -48.43 -5.42 -15.26
N SER A 47 -47.60 -4.48 -15.73
CA SER A 47 -46.28 -4.71 -16.25
C SER A 47 -45.22 -4.73 -15.14
N VAL A 48 -44.08 -5.42 -15.41
CA VAL A 48 -42.93 -5.44 -14.50
C VAL A 48 -42.19 -4.10 -14.50
N GLU A 49 -42.18 -3.45 -15.64
CA GLU A 49 -41.54 -2.15 -15.90
C GLU A 49 -42.12 -1.03 -15.04
N SER A 50 -43.43 -1.04 -14.80
CA SER A 50 -44.11 -0.05 -13.95
C SER A 50 -43.66 -0.11 -12.48
N LEU A 51 -43.09 -1.23 -12.07
CA LEU A 51 -42.55 -1.46 -10.73
C LEU A 51 -41.07 -0.99 -10.58
N ALA A 52 -40.52 -0.37 -11.60
CA ALA A 52 -39.17 0.23 -11.53
C ALA A 52 -39.16 1.46 -10.61
N VAL A 53 -38.09 1.63 -9.90
CA VAL A 53 -37.86 2.84 -9.08
C VAL A 53 -37.54 3.99 -10.05
N LYS A 54 -38.40 5.02 -10.06
CA LYS A 54 -38.11 6.25 -10.82
C LYS A 54 -36.99 7.02 -10.11
N SER A 55 -36.10 7.61 -10.90
CA SER A 55 -35.06 8.50 -10.38
C SER A 55 -35.71 9.65 -9.59
N ARG A 56 -35.16 9.91 -8.39
CA ARG A 56 -35.57 11.09 -7.58
C ARG A 56 -34.78 12.33 -7.95
N ARG A 57 -33.89 12.22 -8.95
CA ARG A 57 -33.06 13.34 -9.39
C ARG A 57 -33.95 14.40 -10.04
N PRO A 58 -33.82 15.67 -9.67
CA PRO A 58 -34.52 16.76 -10.34
C PRO A 58 -34.26 16.75 -11.85
N HIS A 59 -35.27 16.99 -12.65
CA HIS A 59 -35.13 17.11 -14.11
C HIS A 59 -34.30 18.34 -14.50
N HIS A 60 -34.49 19.43 -13.74
CA HIS A 60 -33.79 20.69 -13.92
C HIS A 60 -33.15 21.10 -12.58
N HIS A 61 -31.93 21.57 -12.62
CA HIS A 61 -31.26 22.12 -11.46
C HIS A 61 -31.22 23.65 -11.55
N PRO A 62 -31.56 24.41 -10.47
CA PRO A 62 -31.58 25.89 -10.52
C PRO A 62 -30.28 26.52 -11.04
N ASN A 63 -29.16 25.89 -10.77
CA ASN A 63 -27.82 26.33 -11.21
C ASN A 63 -27.35 25.62 -12.50
N GLU A 64 -28.25 25.05 -13.30
CA GLU A 64 -27.88 24.49 -14.60
C GLU A 64 -27.54 25.61 -15.59
N HIS A 65 -26.56 25.35 -16.48
CA HIS A 65 -26.24 26.32 -17.52
C HIS A 65 -27.42 26.50 -18.48
N THR A 66 -27.68 27.75 -18.86
CA THR A 66 -28.68 28.06 -19.87
C THR A 66 -28.21 27.61 -21.25
N LYS A 67 -29.13 27.53 -22.17
CA LYS A 67 -28.84 27.14 -23.54
C LYS A 67 -27.90 28.14 -24.22
N GLU A 68 -28.09 29.42 -23.95
CA GLU A 68 -27.26 30.52 -24.46
C GLU A 68 -25.84 30.42 -23.94
N GLU A 69 -25.65 30.14 -22.63
CA GLU A 69 -24.33 29.93 -22.03
C GLU A 69 -23.59 28.74 -22.65
N ILE A 70 -24.32 27.62 -22.87
CA ILE A 70 -23.75 26.44 -23.51
C ILE A 70 -23.33 26.73 -24.95
N ASP A 71 -24.14 27.43 -25.72
CA ASP A 71 -23.85 27.78 -27.11
C ASP A 71 -22.70 28.81 -27.20
N LEU A 72 -22.60 29.71 -26.24
CA LEU A 72 -21.45 30.62 -26.11
C LEU A 72 -20.13 29.83 -25.88
N ILE A 73 -20.15 28.87 -24.93
CA ILE A 73 -19.00 28.02 -24.63
C ILE A 73 -18.59 27.22 -25.87
N LYS A 74 -19.56 26.57 -26.56
CA LYS A 74 -19.28 25.79 -27.76
C LYS A 74 -18.66 26.62 -28.87
N ARG A 75 -19.20 27.81 -29.11
CA ARG A 75 -18.71 28.75 -30.16
C ARG A 75 -17.28 29.19 -29.89
N TYR A 76 -16.96 29.57 -28.65
CA TYR A 76 -15.62 30.00 -28.28
C TYR A 76 -14.59 28.86 -28.30
N HIS A 77 -14.98 27.69 -27.82
CA HIS A 77 -14.10 26.51 -27.88
C HIS A 77 -13.84 26.04 -29.32
N LYS A 78 -14.84 26.08 -30.21
CA LYS A 78 -14.67 25.73 -31.62
C LYS A 78 -13.70 26.67 -32.33
N ARG A 79 -13.74 27.99 -32.03
CA ARG A 79 -12.83 28.99 -32.62
C ARG A 79 -11.41 28.89 -32.07
N ASN A 80 -11.25 28.40 -30.85
CA ASN A 80 -9.98 28.37 -30.12
C ASN A 80 -9.79 27.00 -29.40
N PRO A 81 -9.58 25.91 -30.12
CA PRO A 81 -9.58 24.57 -29.53
C PRO A 81 -8.36 24.28 -28.64
N THR A 82 -7.30 25.07 -28.78
CA THR A 82 -6.04 24.92 -28.03
C THR A 82 -5.93 25.76 -26.76
N LEU A 83 -6.94 26.62 -26.49
CA LEU A 83 -6.92 27.45 -25.31
C LEU A 83 -7.03 26.62 -24.03
N GLU A 84 -6.19 27.00 -23.07
CA GLU A 84 -6.32 26.45 -21.71
C GLU A 84 -7.60 26.95 -21.04
N LEU A 85 -8.12 26.14 -20.13
CA LEU A 85 -9.39 26.41 -19.45
C LEU A 85 -9.45 27.78 -18.75
N PRO A 86 -8.41 28.25 -18.03
CA PRO A 86 -8.42 29.57 -17.40
C PRO A 86 -8.52 30.72 -18.42
N GLU A 87 -7.82 30.60 -19.54
CA GLU A 87 -7.85 31.62 -20.58
C GLU A 87 -9.19 31.66 -21.31
N LEU A 88 -9.74 30.48 -21.62
CA LEU A 88 -11.09 30.38 -22.19
C LEU A 88 -12.12 31.00 -21.25
N TRP A 89 -12.06 30.71 -19.95
CA TRP A 89 -12.95 31.29 -18.95
C TRP A 89 -12.83 32.81 -18.89
N HIS A 90 -11.61 33.36 -18.92
CA HIS A 90 -11.39 34.80 -18.91
C HIS A 90 -12.00 35.47 -20.15
N ARG A 91 -11.86 34.88 -21.34
CA ARG A 91 -12.46 35.37 -22.58
C ARG A 91 -14.00 35.31 -22.56
N LEU A 92 -14.57 34.22 -22.02
CA LEU A 92 -16.02 34.06 -21.85
C LEU A 92 -16.59 35.09 -20.88
N ARG A 93 -15.88 35.45 -19.80
CA ARG A 93 -16.30 36.50 -18.88
C ARG A 93 -16.41 37.86 -19.55
N LYS A 94 -15.54 38.18 -20.47
CA LYS A 94 -15.63 39.42 -21.28
C LYS A 94 -16.89 39.46 -22.18
N GLN A 95 -17.52 38.31 -22.39
CA GLN A 95 -18.77 38.17 -23.18
C GLN A 95 -20.01 37.93 -22.30
N GLY A 96 -19.94 38.27 -21.03
CA GLY A 96 -21.07 38.19 -20.11
C GLY A 96 -21.26 36.83 -19.41
N TYR A 97 -20.30 35.89 -19.52
CA TYR A 97 -20.36 34.63 -18.75
C TYR A 97 -20.06 34.90 -17.28
N THR A 98 -20.98 34.58 -16.38
CA THR A 98 -20.91 34.95 -14.96
C THR A 98 -20.45 33.85 -14.03
N ARG A 99 -20.44 32.58 -14.50
CA ARG A 99 -20.18 31.45 -13.64
C ARG A 99 -18.69 31.22 -13.37
N CYS A 100 -18.38 30.48 -12.30
CA CYS A 100 -16.99 30.20 -11.90
C CYS A 100 -16.29 29.21 -12.86
N LEU A 101 -14.96 29.15 -12.75
CA LEU A 101 -14.10 28.28 -13.55
C LEU A 101 -14.45 26.79 -13.42
N GLU A 102 -14.76 26.34 -12.20
CA GLU A 102 -15.13 24.95 -11.91
C GLU A 102 -16.45 24.56 -12.56
N SER A 103 -17.38 25.50 -12.66
CA SER A 103 -18.65 25.32 -13.35
C SER A 103 -18.43 25.13 -14.86
N LEU A 104 -17.57 25.95 -15.46
CA LEU A 104 -17.16 25.82 -16.85
C LEU A 104 -16.49 24.46 -17.10
N TYR A 105 -15.55 24.04 -16.23
CA TYR A 105 -14.90 22.74 -16.32
C TYR A 105 -15.90 21.58 -16.35
N ARG A 106 -16.89 21.60 -15.43
CA ARG A 106 -17.91 20.54 -15.34
C ARG A 106 -18.76 20.45 -16.61
N VAL A 107 -19.16 21.59 -17.15
CA VAL A 107 -19.94 21.64 -18.38
C VAL A 107 -19.12 21.19 -19.58
N MET A 108 -17.90 21.65 -19.76
CA MET A 108 -17.02 21.22 -20.85
C MET A 108 -16.71 19.72 -20.77
N LYS A 109 -16.53 19.18 -19.55
CA LYS A 109 -16.38 17.75 -19.33
C LYS A 109 -17.64 16.97 -19.73
N LYS A 110 -18.84 17.44 -19.34
CA LYS A 110 -20.13 16.84 -19.71
C LYS A 110 -20.34 16.85 -21.23
N LEU A 111 -19.91 17.90 -21.90
CA LEU A 111 -19.99 18.04 -23.36
C LEU A 111 -18.88 17.33 -24.14
N GLY A 112 -17.93 16.68 -23.45
CA GLY A 112 -16.82 15.94 -24.09
C GLY A 112 -15.77 16.85 -24.76
N MET A 113 -15.72 18.14 -24.41
CA MET A 113 -14.81 19.13 -25.00
C MET A 113 -13.39 19.08 -24.42
N LEU A 114 -13.19 18.44 -23.27
CA LEU A 114 -11.88 18.31 -22.68
C LEU A 114 -11.15 17.08 -23.25
N PRO A 115 -9.83 17.18 -23.50
CA PRO A 115 -9.06 16.06 -23.99
C PRO A 115 -9.16 14.87 -23.03
N LYS A 116 -9.49 13.71 -23.53
CA LYS A 116 -9.49 12.48 -22.74
C LYS A 116 -8.04 12.16 -22.36
N LYS A 117 -7.70 12.27 -21.08
CA LYS A 117 -6.40 11.77 -20.61
C LYS A 117 -6.26 10.29 -20.98
N PRO A 118 -5.17 9.88 -21.64
CA PRO A 118 -4.94 8.48 -21.92
C PRO A 118 -4.97 7.72 -20.58
N LYS A 119 -5.73 6.63 -20.53
CA LYS A 119 -5.72 5.74 -19.37
C LYS A 119 -4.30 5.22 -19.22
N LYS A 120 -3.63 5.56 -18.12
CA LYS A 120 -2.34 4.96 -17.79
C LYS A 120 -2.55 3.44 -17.77
N ALA A 121 -1.66 2.71 -18.45
CA ALA A 121 -1.67 1.26 -18.38
C ALA A 121 -1.67 0.83 -16.92
N THR A 122 -2.62 -0.02 -16.55
CA THR A 122 -2.70 -0.54 -15.18
C THR A 122 -1.45 -1.39 -14.95
N TYR A 123 -0.57 -0.91 -14.07
CA TYR A 123 0.59 -1.69 -13.63
C TYR A 123 0.09 -2.98 -12.99
N LYS A 124 0.38 -4.13 -13.61
CA LYS A 124 0.20 -5.45 -13.00
C LYS A 124 1.47 -5.77 -12.23
N PRO A 125 1.47 -5.74 -10.89
CA PRO A 125 2.66 -6.10 -10.12
C PRO A 125 3.00 -7.57 -10.38
N LYS A 126 4.29 -7.85 -10.64
CA LYS A 126 4.76 -9.23 -10.63
C LYS A 126 4.53 -9.83 -9.24
N PRO A 127 4.18 -11.13 -9.14
CA PRO A 127 4.10 -11.79 -7.83
C PRO A 127 5.41 -11.58 -7.07
N TYR A 128 5.29 -11.35 -5.75
CA TYR A 128 6.46 -11.24 -4.90
C TYR A 128 7.10 -12.62 -4.74
N GLU A 129 8.38 -12.71 -5.05
CA GLU A 129 9.18 -13.91 -4.86
C GLU A 129 9.29 -14.21 -3.35
N GLN A 130 8.76 -15.34 -2.92
CA GLN A 130 8.83 -15.75 -1.53
C GLN A 130 10.07 -16.59 -1.28
N MET A 131 10.78 -16.30 -0.19
CA MET A 131 11.93 -17.09 0.23
C MET A 131 11.49 -18.41 0.84
N THR A 132 12.29 -19.43 0.66
CA THR A 132 11.96 -20.82 0.99
C THR A 132 12.70 -21.37 2.20
N TYR A 133 13.84 -20.78 2.57
CA TYR A 133 14.63 -21.18 3.72
C TYR A 133 15.26 -19.98 4.45
N PRO A 134 15.69 -20.17 5.72
CA PRO A 134 16.33 -19.11 6.50
C PRO A 134 17.65 -18.64 5.89
N GLY A 135 17.87 -17.34 5.82
CA GLY A 135 19.11 -16.76 5.31
C GLY A 135 19.21 -16.66 3.79
N GLU A 136 18.22 -17.14 3.03
CA GLU A 136 18.19 -17.04 1.58
C GLU A 136 18.28 -15.58 1.11
N ARG A 137 17.51 -14.67 1.73
CA ARG A 137 17.58 -13.23 1.50
C ARG A 137 17.26 -12.44 2.75
N ILE A 138 18.17 -11.54 3.11
CA ILE A 138 18.04 -10.65 4.27
C ILE A 138 17.91 -9.22 3.78
N GLN A 139 16.84 -8.53 4.18
CA GLN A 139 16.69 -7.11 3.93
C GLN A 139 17.44 -6.32 4.99
N VAL A 140 18.27 -5.37 4.55
CA VAL A 140 19.03 -4.46 5.42
C VAL A 140 18.68 -3.02 5.08
N ASP A 141 18.52 -2.20 6.11
CA ASP A 141 18.21 -0.78 5.99
C ASP A 141 18.69 -0.02 7.22
N VAL A 142 18.91 1.28 7.06
CA VAL A 142 19.38 2.18 8.13
C VAL A 142 18.27 3.18 8.44
N LYS A 143 18.04 3.39 9.72
CA LYS A 143 17.09 4.38 10.23
C LYS A 143 17.78 5.38 11.12
N VAL A 144 17.61 6.65 10.85
CA VAL A 144 18.00 7.71 11.78
C VAL A 144 17.13 7.64 13.03
N VAL A 145 17.74 7.58 14.21
CA VAL A 145 17.04 7.62 15.49
C VAL A 145 16.38 9.00 15.64
N PRO A 146 15.08 9.07 16.00
CA PRO A 146 14.39 10.35 16.14
C PRO A 146 15.06 11.27 17.18
N ARG A 147 15.33 12.50 16.80
CA ARG A 147 16.02 13.50 17.63
C ARG A 147 15.42 13.65 19.02
N LYS A 148 14.09 13.61 19.14
CA LYS A 148 13.36 13.68 20.39
C LYS A 148 13.68 12.57 21.40
N CYS A 149 14.28 11.47 20.94
CA CYS A 149 14.64 10.32 21.76
C CYS A 149 16.11 10.39 22.24
N ILE A 150 16.89 11.34 21.76
CA ILE A 150 18.31 11.51 22.07
C ILE A 150 18.44 12.62 23.13
N ALA A 151 19.20 12.32 24.19
CA ALA A 151 19.36 13.26 25.30
C ALA A 151 20.23 14.46 24.93
N ASP A 152 21.34 14.20 24.20
CA ASP A 152 22.25 15.23 23.71
C ASP A 152 21.81 15.73 22.34
N PRO A 153 21.53 17.05 22.18
CA PRO A 153 21.11 17.63 20.90
C PRO A 153 22.16 17.49 19.77
N GLU A 154 23.44 17.40 20.09
CA GLU A 154 24.52 17.31 19.08
C GLU A 154 24.76 15.87 18.60
N MET A 155 24.35 14.88 19.38
CA MET A 155 24.50 13.47 19.07
C MET A 155 23.58 13.04 17.92
N LYS A 156 24.10 12.25 16.98
CA LYS A 156 23.31 11.58 15.93
C LYS A 156 23.49 10.08 16.08
N LEU A 157 22.37 9.36 16.13
CA LEU A 157 22.38 7.91 16.27
C LEU A 157 21.62 7.27 15.11
N TYR A 158 22.12 6.13 14.66
CA TYR A 158 21.59 5.39 13.51
C TYR A 158 21.32 3.95 13.92
N GLN A 159 20.12 3.46 13.65
CA GLN A 159 19.76 2.06 13.82
C GLN A 159 19.91 1.32 12.51
N TYR A 160 20.81 0.36 12.45
CA TYR A 160 20.92 -0.61 11.39
C TYR A 160 20.00 -1.79 11.70
N THR A 161 19.23 -2.21 10.72
CA THR A 161 18.23 -3.27 10.86
C THR A 161 18.39 -4.29 9.76
N ALA A 162 18.48 -5.56 10.13
CA ALA A 162 18.41 -6.68 9.22
C ALA A 162 17.18 -7.53 9.54
N ILE A 163 16.48 -8.01 8.50
CA ILE A 163 15.34 -8.92 8.63
C ILE A 163 15.48 -10.06 7.63
N ASP A 164 15.52 -11.29 8.12
CA ASP A 164 15.38 -12.46 7.26
C ASP A 164 13.98 -12.53 6.64
N GLU A 165 13.92 -12.67 5.32
CA GLU A 165 12.65 -12.64 4.62
C GLU A 165 11.78 -13.87 4.86
N TYR A 166 12.37 -15.00 5.17
CA TYR A 166 11.66 -16.25 5.43
C TYR A 166 11.14 -16.31 6.87
N THR A 167 12.04 -16.26 7.85
CA THR A 167 11.69 -16.41 9.27
C THR A 167 11.22 -15.15 9.95
N ARG A 168 11.44 -13.97 9.36
CA ARG A 168 11.22 -12.64 9.98
C ARG A 168 12.10 -12.35 11.18
N ILE A 169 13.11 -13.18 11.44
CA ILE A 169 14.11 -12.89 12.48
C ILE A 169 14.82 -11.59 12.16
N ARG A 170 14.90 -10.74 13.15
CA ARG A 170 15.56 -9.44 13.07
C ARG A 170 16.93 -9.49 13.75
N PHE A 171 17.82 -8.63 13.28
CA PHE A 171 19.02 -8.22 13.98
C PHE A 171 19.11 -6.70 13.96
N LEU A 172 19.43 -6.08 15.10
CA LEU A 172 19.49 -4.64 15.31
C LEU A 172 20.84 -4.27 15.92
N TYR A 173 21.40 -3.16 15.46
CA TYR A 173 22.57 -2.56 16.08
C TYR A 173 22.63 -1.05 15.82
N GLY A 174 23.08 -0.26 16.80
CA GLY A 174 23.18 1.20 16.74
C GLY A 174 24.60 1.67 16.47
N TYR A 175 24.72 2.77 15.70
CA TYR A 175 25.99 3.44 15.41
C TYR A 175 25.81 4.96 15.51
N GLU A 176 26.93 5.68 15.68
CA GLU A 176 26.96 7.15 15.70
C GLU A 176 27.06 7.74 14.31
N GLU A 177 27.37 6.93 13.28
CA GLU A 177 27.50 7.37 11.90
C GLU A 177 26.77 6.43 10.92
N GLN A 178 26.32 7.02 9.81
CA GLN A 178 25.82 6.29 8.65
C GLN A 178 26.93 6.28 7.59
N SER A 179 27.74 5.23 7.61
CA SER A 179 28.91 5.11 6.74
C SER A 179 29.08 3.69 6.21
N THR A 180 29.91 3.54 5.18
CA THR A 180 30.28 2.21 4.68
C THR A 180 31.07 1.39 5.70
N TYR A 181 31.77 2.04 6.66
CA TYR A 181 32.47 1.38 7.77
C TYR A 181 31.47 0.76 8.74
N SER A 182 30.49 1.53 9.19
CA SER A 182 29.42 1.03 10.06
C SER A 182 28.60 -0.08 9.38
N SER A 183 28.33 0.04 8.08
CA SER A 183 27.64 -0.99 7.30
C SER A 183 28.44 -2.28 7.21
N ALA A 184 29.76 -2.20 7.00
CA ALA A 184 30.65 -3.37 6.95
C ALA A 184 30.78 -4.06 8.32
N ASP A 185 30.92 -3.30 9.42
CA ASP A 185 30.91 -3.85 10.76
C ASP A 185 29.58 -4.51 11.11
N PHE A 186 28.47 -3.84 10.75
CA PHE A 186 27.13 -4.40 10.96
C PHE A 186 26.95 -5.77 10.30
N VAL A 187 27.40 -5.94 9.05
CA VAL A 187 27.32 -7.23 8.35
C VAL A 187 28.16 -8.29 9.03
N LYS A 188 29.37 -7.98 9.48
CA LYS A 188 30.23 -8.95 10.22
C LYS A 188 29.54 -9.42 11.50
N ARG A 189 28.93 -8.49 12.27
CA ARG A 189 28.15 -8.81 13.47
C ARG A 189 26.89 -9.62 13.12
N LEU A 190 26.17 -9.23 12.08
CA LEU A 190 25.00 -9.92 11.57
C LEU A 190 25.31 -11.38 11.24
N VAL A 191 26.31 -11.63 10.42
CA VAL A 191 26.69 -12.98 9.99
C VAL A 191 27.10 -13.86 11.19
N LYS A 192 27.90 -13.30 12.11
CA LYS A 192 28.27 -14.00 13.35
C LYS A 192 27.04 -14.34 14.22
N TRP A 193 26.11 -13.42 14.32
CA TRP A 193 24.87 -13.59 15.11
C TRP A 193 23.91 -14.62 14.50
N TYR A 194 23.75 -14.61 13.14
CA TYR A 194 22.93 -15.60 12.42
C TYR A 194 23.58 -16.99 12.43
N LYS A 195 24.90 -17.07 12.24
CA LYS A 195 25.63 -18.35 12.29
C LYS A 195 25.44 -19.08 13.63
N ARG A 196 25.40 -18.35 14.76
CA ARG A 196 25.11 -18.91 16.09
C ARG A 196 23.71 -19.52 16.21
N ARG A 197 22.81 -19.23 15.24
CA ARG A 197 21.43 -19.73 15.16
C ARG A 197 21.22 -20.73 14.03
N GLY A 198 22.33 -21.22 13.46
CA GLY A 198 22.24 -22.18 12.34
C GLY A 198 21.83 -21.56 10.99
N ILE A 199 21.85 -20.23 10.87
CA ILE A 199 21.45 -19.54 9.65
C ILE A 199 22.72 -19.14 8.86
N THR A 200 22.82 -19.64 7.62
CA THR A 200 23.84 -19.20 6.65
C THR A 200 23.24 -18.11 5.75
N VAL A 201 23.87 -16.94 5.73
CA VAL A 201 23.42 -15.80 4.91
C VAL A 201 23.88 -15.98 3.48
N LYS A 202 22.93 -16.03 2.52
CA LYS A 202 23.22 -16.17 1.09
C LYS A 202 23.19 -14.84 0.36
N CYS A 203 22.18 -14.02 0.61
CA CYS A 203 21.98 -12.76 -0.08
C CYS A 203 21.57 -11.66 0.91
N ILE A 204 22.19 -10.49 0.78
CA ILE A 204 21.78 -9.27 1.48
C ILE A 204 21.19 -8.28 0.46
N GLN A 205 19.97 -7.85 0.71
CA GLN A 205 19.26 -6.86 -0.09
C GLN A 205 19.24 -5.52 0.64
N THR A 206 19.72 -4.46 -0.03
CA THR A 206 19.71 -3.08 0.48
C THR A 206 19.03 -2.14 -0.51
N ASP A 207 18.76 -0.94 -0.06
CA ASP A 207 18.50 0.18 -0.96
C ASP A 207 19.81 0.65 -1.65
N ASN A 208 19.74 1.79 -2.35
CA ASN A 208 20.90 2.36 -3.05
C ASN A 208 21.57 3.47 -2.23
N GLY A 209 21.54 3.41 -0.89
CA GLY A 209 22.22 4.35 -0.01
C GLY A 209 23.74 4.34 -0.19
N PHE A 210 24.39 5.50 0.01
CA PHE A 210 25.84 5.63 -0.15
C PHE A 210 26.64 4.80 0.85
N GLU A 211 26.05 4.43 1.97
CA GLU A 211 26.61 3.54 2.96
C GLU A 211 26.74 2.10 2.44
N PHE A 212 25.96 1.71 1.43
CA PHE A 212 25.92 0.38 0.85
C PHE A 212 26.58 0.30 -0.52
N THR A 213 26.41 1.33 -1.38
CA THR A 213 26.87 1.27 -2.77
C THR A 213 27.22 2.63 -3.35
N ASN A 214 28.19 2.65 -4.25
CA ASN A 214 28.57 3.83 -5.03
C ASN A 214 27.81 3.97 -6.35
N ARG A 215 26.77 3.17 -6.60
CA ARG A 215 26.07 3.10 -7.87
C ARG A 215 25.63 4.45 -8.44
N PHE A 216 25.24 5.40 -7.60
CA PHE A 216 24.81 6.74 -8.01
C PHE A 216 25.86 7.82 -7.78
N SER A 217 27.08 7.47 -7.41
CA SER A 217 28.18 8.44 -7.28
C SER A 217 28.80 8.73 -8.65
N PRO A 218 28.82 9.99 -9.13
CA PRO A 218 29.41 10.33 -10.42
C PRO A 218 30.90 10.00 -10.52
N SER A 219 31.65 10.13 -9.40
CA SER A 219 33.11 9.99 -9.37
C SER A 219 33.59 8.62 -8.86
N LYS A 220 32.73 7.84 -8.21
CA LYS A 220 33.11 6.57 -7.55
C LYS A 220 32.31 5.37 -8.02
N ARG A 221 31.52 5.50 -9.10
CA ARG A 221 30.55 4.49 -9.56
C ARG A 221 31.16 3.11 -9.77
N ASP A 222 32.38 3.06 -10.27
CA ASP A 222 33.08 1.81 -10.60
C ASP A 222 33.91 1.26 -9.43
N LYS A 223 33.95 1.97 -8.28
CA LYS A 223 34.68 1.54 -7.09
C LYS A 223 33.70 0.89 -6.10
N LYS A 224 34.00 -0.36 -5.72
CA LYS A 224 33.25 -1.03 -4.65
C LYS A 224 33.43 -0.31 -3.32
N THR A 225 32.35 -0.21 -2.56
CA THR A 225 32.38 0.27 -1.18
C THR A 225 33.05 -0.77 -0.26
N LEU A 226 33.45 -0.36 0.96
CA LEU A 226 33.94 -1.31 1.97
C LEU A 226 32.86 -2.35 2.30
N PHE A 227 31.60 -1.95 2.32
CA PHE A 227 30.48 -2.86 2.52
C PHE A 227 30.42 -3.95 1.43
N GLU A 228 30.46 -3.55 0.14
CA GLU A 228 30.47 -4.49 -1.00
C GLU A 228 31.68 -5.42 -1.00
N ASN A 229 32.88 -4.90 -0.65
CA ASN A 229 34.07 -5.70 -0.48
C ASN A 229 33.94 -6.73 0.66
N THR A 230 33.35 -6.31 1.79
CA THR A 230 33.11 -7.20 2.93
C THR A 230 32.14 -8.32 2.55
N LEU A 231 31.07 -8.02 1.81
CA LEU A 231 30.14 -9.05 1.30
C LEU A 231 30.83 -10.03 0.36
N SER A 232 31.69 -9.52 -0.55
CA SER A 232 32.43 -10.36 -1.48
C SER A 232 33.41 -11.31 -0.71
N GLN A 233 34.09 -10.82 0.34
CA GLN A 233 34.95 -11.64 1.20
C GLN A 233 34.19 -12.72 1.99
N LEU A 234 32.94 -12.44 2.35
CA LEU A 234 32.08 -13.37 3.08
C LEU A 234 31.33 -14.33 2.15
N GLY A 235 31.47 -14.20 0.83
CA GLY A 235 30.75 -15.00 -0.17
C GLY A 235 29.24 -14.74 -0.20
N ILE A 236 28.82 -13.53 0.17
CA ILE A 236 27.42 -13.13 0.25
C ILE A 236 27.05 -12.29 -0.98
N GLU A 237 25.95 -12.65 -1.65
CA GLU A 237 25.41 -11.88 -2.77
C GLU A 237 24.85 -10.54 -2.29
N HIS A 238 25.18 -9.45 -3.00
CA HIS A 238 24.58 -8.14 -2.77
C HIS A 238 23.49 -7.84 -3.82
N LYS A 239 22.25 -7.70 -3.36
CA LYS A 239 21.10 -7.37 -4.21
C LYS A 239 20.63 -5.95 -3.93
N LEU A 240 20.75 -5.08 -4.92
CA LEU A 240 20.22 -3.72 -4.84
C LEU A 240 18.75 -3.69 -5.29
N ILE A 241 17.91 -2.97 -4.56
CA ILE A 241 16.54 -2.74 -5.02
C ILE A 241 16.55 -1.84 -6.27
N ARG A 242 15.53 -1.97 -7.10
CA ARG A 242 15.35 -1.05 -8.24
C ARG A 242 15.10 0.36 -7.73
N PRO A 243 15.68 1.38 -8.37
CA PRO A 243 15.40 2.76 -8.03
C PRO A 243 13.89 3.03 -8.01
N TYR A 244 13.44 3.87 -7.10
CA TYR A 244 12.03 4.24 -6.92
C TYR A 244 11.06 3.07 -6.66
N THR A 245 11.56 1.95 -6.13
CA THR A 245 10.73 0.77 -5.84
C THR A 245 10.83 0.37 -4.37
N PRO A 246 10.35 1.17 -3.42
CA PRO A 246 10.50 0.93 -1.98
C PRO A 246 9.84 -0.38 -1.52
N ARG A 247 8.86 -0.89 -2.27
CA ARG A 247 8.16 -2.16 -1.95
C ARG A 247 9.09 -3.35 -1.77
N HIS A 248 10.29 -3.33 -2.37
CA HIS A 248 11.24 -4.42 -2.27
C HIS A 248 11.84 -4.52 -0.86
N ASN A 249 11.97 -3.41 -0.11
CA ASN A 249 12.43 -3.36 1.28
C ASN A 249 11.28 -3.28 2.31
N GLY A 250 10.05 -3.61 1.90
CA GLY A 250 8.83 -3.39 2.69
C GLY A 250 8.80 -4.11 4.05
N LYS A 251 9.59 -5.19 4.25
CA LYS A 251 9.65 -5.91 5.54
C LYS A 251 10.44 -5.10 6.57
N VAL A 252 11.59 -4.58 6.17
CA VAL A 252 12.42 -3.74 7.05
C VAL A 252 11.77 -2.38 7.29
N GLU A 253 11.19 -1.75 6.28
CA GLU A 253 10.45 -0.49 6.43
C GLU A 253 9.27 -0.62 7.41
N ARG A 254 8.50 -1.71 7.31
CA ARG A 254 7.43 -2.00 8.26
C ARG A 254 7.96 -2.14 9.69
N SER A 255 9.11 -2.78 9.86
CA SER A 255 9.72 -2.92 11.18
C SER A 255 10.17 -1.58 11.75
N HIS A 256 10.72 -0.69 10.92
CA HIS A 256 11.05 0.69 11.31
C HIS A 256 9.82 1.48 11.76
N ARG A 257 8.67 1.29 11.12
CA ARG A 257 7.41 1.90 11.55
C ARG A 257 6.95 1.36 12.91
N GLU A 258 7.08 0.05 13.14
CA GLU A 258 6.77 -0.52 14.46
C GLU A 258 7.73 -0.01 15.55
N ASP A 259 9.01 0.13 15.23
CA ASP A 259 9.98 0.70 16.17
C ASP A 259 9.68 2.17 16.46
N HIS A 260 9.29 2.94 15.45
CA HIS A 260 8.90 4.33 15.65
C HIS A 260 7.73 4.45 16.64
N ASN A 261 6.71 3.63 16.48
CA ASN A 261 5.48 3.73 17.28
C ASN A 261 5.59 3.08 18.68
N LYS A 262 6.40 2.03 18.85
CA LYS A 262 6.38 1.18 20.04
C LYS A 262 7.70 1.18 20.83
N PHE A 263 8.75 1.74 20.26
CA PHE A 263 10.06 1.81 20.90
C PHE A 263 10.51 3.26 21.05
N TYR A 264 10.68 3.99 19.98
CA TYR A 264 11.10 5.39 20.04
C TYR A 264 10.08 6.34 20.68
N SER A 265 8.81 5.97 20.77
CA SER A 265 7.79 6.78 21.45
C SER A 265 7.94 6.83 22.97
N CYS A 266 8.66 5.84 23.55
CA CYS A 266 8.73 5.66 25.02
C CYS A 266 10.16 5.55 25.55
N HIS A 267 11.20 5.65 24.70
CA HIS A 267 12.60 5.48 25.12
C HIS A 267 13.40 6.75 24.86
N ARG A 268 14.41 6.96 25.70
CA ARG A 268 15.40 8.03 25.56
C ARG A 268 16.79 7.43 25.64
N PHE A 269 17.73 7.95 24.83
CA PHE A 269 19.07 7.42 24.66
C PHE A 269 20.09 8.48 25.07
N TYR A 270 21.04 8.08 25.92
CA TYR A 270 22.08 8.95 26.45
C TYR A 270 23.43 8.75 25.75
N SER A 271 23.63 7.60 25.10
CA SER A 271 24.83 7.25 24.35
C SER A 271 24.50 6.19 23.28
N CYS A 272 25.46 5.90 22.41
CA CYS A 272 25.36 4.79 21.47
C CYS A 272 25.31 3.42 22.18
N ASP A 273 26.04 3.27 23.30
CA ASP A 273 26.04 2.04 24.08
C ASP A 273 24.68 1.83 24.77
N ASP A 274 24.10 2.89 25.34
CA ASP A 274 22.75 2.84 25.89
C ASP A 274 21.71 2.45 24.82
N LEU A 275 21.80 3.05 23.61
CA LEU A 275 20.97 2.64 22.49
C LEU A 275 21.12 1.13 22.21
N ASN A 276 22.35 0.61 22.17
CA ASN A 276 22.62 -0.80 21.88
C ASN A 276 22.08 -1.76 22.95
N VAL A 277 22.16 -1.38 24.23
CA VAL A 277 21.54 -2.15 25.33
C VAL A 277 20.01 -2.21 25.14
N GLN A 278 19.39 -1.07 24.88
CA GLN A 278 17.93 -0.98 24.68
C GLN A 278 17.49 -1.68 23.39
N LEU A 279 18.28 -1.61 22.30
CA LEU A 279 18.04 -2.35 21.05
C LEU A 279 18.15 -3.87 21.26
N ALA A 280 19.06 -4.34 22.10
CA ALA A 280 19.17 -5.78 22.41
C ALA A 280 17.91 -6.29 23.12
N ALA A 281 17.37 -5.53 24.08
CA ALA A 281 16.11 -5.86 24.74
C ALA A 281 14.92 -5.82 23.74
N ARG A 282 14.90 -4.80 22.88
CA ARG A 282 13.90 -4.69 21.79
C ARG A 282 13.98 -5.86 20.83
N LEU A 283 15.17 -6.27 20.43
CA LEU A 283 15.44 -7.40 19.56
C LEU A 283 14.90 -8.71 20.14
N SER A 284 15.20 -8.99 21.41
CA SER A 284 14.68 -10.15 22.12
C SER A 284 13.16 -10.17 22.10
N ARG A 285 12.52 -9.06 22.48
CA ARG A 285 11.07 -8.95 22.49
C ARG A 285 10.42 -9.15 21.12
N THR A 286 11.00 -8.60 20.05
CA THR A 286 10.42 -8.70 18.70
C THR A 286 10.57 -10.07 18.10
N ASN A 287 11.70 -10.76 18.36
CA ASN A 287 11.94 -12.10 17.84
C ASN A 287 11.17 -13.21 18.59
N ASN A 288 10.68 -12.91 19.80
CA ASN A 288 9.83 -13.82 20.59
C ASN A 288 8.32 -13.49 20.50
N ARG A 289 7.92 -12.46 19.73
CA ARG A 289 6.52 -12.08 19.59
C ARG A 289 5.84 -12.85 18.47
N PRO A 290 4.68 -13.52 18.74
CA PRO A 290 3.90 -14.20 17.71
C PRO A 290 3.47 -13.25 16.58
N MET A 291 3.53 -13.73 15.34
CA MET A 291 3.18 -12.97 14.14
C MET A 291 2.18 -13.73 13.26
N ARG A 292 1.13 -13.06 12.81
CA ARG A 292 0.12 -13.63 11.90
C ARG A 292 0.72 -14.23 10.61
N PRO A 293 1.70 -13.58 9.93
CA PRO A 293 2.31 -14.14 8.72
C PRO A 293 3.10 -15.44 8.95
N LEU A 294 3.48 -15.73 10.19
CA LEU A 294 4.15 -16.95 10.62
C LEU A 294 3.19 -17.95 11.28
N LYS A 295 1.90 -17.92 10.93
CA LYS A 295 0.86 -18.78 11.52
C LYS A 295 0.80 -18.66 13.05
N TRP A 296 1.04 -17.46 13.58
CA TRP A 296 1.09 -17.14 15.01
C TRP A 296 2.28 -17.71 15.78
N PHE A 297 3.28 -18.25 15.10
CA PHE A 297 4.58 -18.49 15.71
C PHE A 297 5.38 -17.18 15.83
N SER A 298 6.24 -17.11 16.82
CA SER A 298 7.28 -16.08 16.86
C SER A 298 8.37 -16.39 15.82
N PRO A 299 9.17 -15.40 15.39
CA PRO A 299 10.31 -15.64 14.49
C PRO A 299 11.25 -16.75 14.95
N ILE A 300 11.54 -16.83 16.26
CA ILE A 300 12.42 -17.86 16.83
C ILE A 300 11.75 -19.24 16.80
N GLU A 301 10.50 -19.36 17.20
CA GLU A 301 9.76 -20.63 17.12
C GLU A 301 9.64 -21.12 15.68
N PHE A 302 9.37 -20.19 14.75
CA PHE A 302 9.28 -20.53 13.32
C PHE A 302 10.63 -21.01 12.77
N LEU A 303 11.75 -20.40 13.18
CA LEU A 303 13.09 -20.86 12.82
C LEU A 303 13.35 -22.27 13.35
N ASN A 304 13.11 -22.51 14.65
CA ASN A 304 13.34 -23.80 15.27
C ASN A 304 12.55 -24.92 14.59
N ASN A 305 11.28 -24.67 14.28
CA ASN A 305 10.45 -25.61 13.53
C ASN A 305 10.98 -25.86 12.11
N SER A 306 11.50 -24.83 11.43
CA SER A 306 12.05 -24.96 10.06
C SER A 306 13.36 -25.77 10.06
N VAL A 307 14.20 -25.62 11.06
CA VAL A 307 15.47 -26.36 11.19
C VAL A 307 15.20 -27.84 11.47
N GLN A 308 14.23 -28.15 12.33
CA GLN A 308 13.79 -29.53 12.56
C GLN A 308 13.26 -30.21 11.29
N TYR A 309 12.48 -29.48 10.48
CA TYR A 309 11.95 -30.01 9.22
C TYR A 309 13.07 -30.30 8.20
N LEU A 310 14.04 -29.40 8.09
CA LEU A 310 15.19 -29.56 7.17
C LEU A 310 16.09 -30.73 7.59
N SER A 311 16.30 -30.94 8.89
CA SER A 311 17.08 -32.10 9.40
C SER A 311 16.38 -33.44 9.13
N LEU A 312 15.04 -33.50 9.22
CA LEU A 312 14.26 -34.69 8.91
C LEU A 312 14.27 -35.05 7.42
N ILE A 313 14.29 -34.05 6.52
CA ILE A 313 14.36 -34.28 5.07
C ILE A 313 15.75 -34.83 4.68
N HIS A 314 16.85 -34.34 5.27
CA HIS A 314 18.19 -34.86 5.01
C HIS A 314 18.41 -36.29 5.53
N ILE A 315 17.63 -36.75 6.52
CA ILE A 315 17.69 -38.13 7.02
C ILE A 315 16.93 -39.09 6.10
N SER A 316 15.96 -38.58 5.31
CA SER A 316 15.08 -39.40 4.47
C SER A 316 15.52 -39.50 3.00
N GLU A 317 16.58 -38.85 2.55
CA GLU A 317 17.16 -39.11 1.22
C GLU A 317 18.03 -40.35 1.26
N PRO A 318 17.61 -41.48 0.63
CA PRO A 318 18.47 -42.64 0.53
C PRO A 318 19.66 -42.26 -0.36
N THR A 319 20.88 -42.44 0.17
CA THR A 319 22.09 -42.50 -0.64
C THR A 319 21.86 -43.47 -1.77
N ARG A 320 21.68 -43.00 -2.98
CA ARG A 320 21.69 -43.86 -4.19
C ARG A 320 23.14 -44.34 -4.39
N PRO A 321 23.29 -45.63 -4.65
CA PRO A 321 24.58 -46.25 -4.92
C PRO A 321 25.19 -45.76 -6.25
#